data_3e0f3b6e7513d3747ea7ea24cd19a8b7
#
_entry.id   3e0f3b6e7513d3747ea7ea24cd19a8b7
#
_cell.length_a   1.000
_cell.length_b   1.000
_cell.length_c   1.000
_cell.angle_alpha   90.00
_cell.angle_beta   90.00
_cell.angle_gamma   90.00
#
_symmetry.space_group_name_H-M   'P 1'
#
loop_
_entity.id
_entity.type
_entity.pdbx_description
1 polymer ?
#
loop_
_entity_poly.entity_id
_entity_poly.type
_entity_poly.pdbx_seq_one_letter_code
_entity_poly.pdbx_strand_id
1 'polypeptide(L)'
;MMSFLFSRPGALWSFLAGCVLVVSPASTLAEAMDFNAALAQMNERSDQRAASRHALRSAELRREAMEGLGGPSVHLSGTGYAYSANLNLDLDALQRAEAGLSAQLPPLLGGGTSPLPQLPDRYTLQRNNTKATASVAAVWPIYVGGASEAARGLLGAQAREAQADDLQTENDLSTQLVQRYFGAQLAERAAALHAQALRTITEHDSAAQKMLDAGVIARVERLQARAALEDARRQAQAARDDADLAANALARTVRADAPVQPSSPLFVHHQPVQPLAYFLNAALLHHPGLDKVAAKKTQAEQLHAAQEALRRPQVLAFGQRRVHSGPADWVAGVTVRWTLWDAIDRNALAASSLEKVAQAERSDAQARSDIALLVEKNWLATEQARRQYFAQQASAELADEVLRLRQAGLREGTSTTLDLIDAQVNQTKVQTERAQTANAYVQALAALLASCGLSEQFGQYMAQADVKVQ
;
A
#
# COMPACT_ATOMS: atom_id res chain seq x y z
N MET A 1 7.73 -51.45 33.65
CA MET A 1 6.93 -52.64 34.01
C MET A 1 5.97 -52.92 32.85
N MET A 2 6.25 -53.99 32.22
CA MET A 2 5.40 -54.97 31.52
C MET A 2 4.55 -54.45 30.36
N SER A 3 4.83 -54.80 29.17
CA SER A 3 5.02 -56.11 28.42
C SER A 3 3.77 -56.58 27.74
N PHE A 4 3.96 -56.84 26.42
CA PHE A 4 3.40 -57.95 25.57
C PHE A 4 1.98 -57.79 25.03
N LEU A 5 1.56 -58.21 23.85
CA LEU A 5 2.11 -59.16 22.83
C LEU A 5 1.33 -59.02 21.50
N PHE A 6 2.04 -59.16 20.38
CA PHE A 6 1.77 -59.97 19.17
C PHE A 6 0.35 -60.27 18.69
N SER A 7 0.06 -59.99 17.43
CA SER A 7 -0.28 -61.02 16.42
C SER A 7 -0.42 -60.46 14.98
N ARG A 8 0.30 -61.06 14.01
CA ARG A 8 0.06 -61.11 12.54
C ARG A 8 -0.45 -62.55 12.26
N PRO A 9 -0.91 -62.92 11.01
CA PRO A 9 -0.95 -62.27 9.69
C PRO A 9 -2.28 -62.49 8.93
N GLY A 10 -2.41 -61.84 7.75
CA GLY A 10 -3.43 -62.20 6.77
C GLY A 10 -3.23 -61.46 5.45
N ALA A 11 -2.58 -62.13 4.50
CA ALA A 11 -2.40 -61.66 3.12
C ALA A 11 -3.73 -61.75 2.34
N LEU A 12 -4.09 -60.66 1.65
CA LEU A 12 -5.03 -60.70 0.52
C LEU A 12 -4.56 -59.72 -0.55
N TRP A 13 -4.13 -60.26 -1.66
CA TRP A 13 -3.89 -59.60 -2.92
C TRP A 13 -5.20 -58.94 -3.40
N SER A 14 -5.14 -57.63 -3.69
CA SER A 14 -6.17 -56.96 -4.46
C SER A 14 -5.53 -56.10 -5.53
N PHE A 15 -5.88 -56.39 -6.75
CA PHE A 15 -5.55 -55.78 -8.01
C PHE A 15 -5.53 -54.24 -7.95
N LEU A 16 -4.39 -53.66 -8.25
CA LEU A 16 -4.25 -52.24 -8.60
C LEU A 16 -4.64 -52.08 -10.09
N ALA A 17 -5.90 -51.70 -10.31
CA ALA A 17 -6.31 -51.11 -11.58
C ALA A 17 -5.76 -49.71 -11.65
N GLY A 18 -4.66 -49.51 -12.40
CA GLY A 18 -4.08 -48.20 -12.70
C GLY A 18 -5.04 -47.41 -13.58
N CYS A 19 -5.81 -46.49 -12.98
CA CYS A 19 -6.44 -45.38 -13.71
C CYS A 19 -5.31 -44.41 -14.11
N VAL A 20 -4.81 -44.52 -15.31
CA VAL A 20 -4.04 -43.47 -15.98
C VAL A 20 -5.02 -42.32 -16.24
N LEU A 21 -5.05 -41.38 -15.35
CA LEU A 21 -5.62 -40.05 -15.60
C LEU A 21 -4.79 -39.42 -16.71
N VAL A 22 -5.24 -39.51 -17.95
CA VAL A 22 -4.78 -38.70 -19.06
C VAL A 22 -5.21 -37.26 -18.72
N VAL A 23 -4.31 -36.52 -18.05
CA VAL A 23 -4.39 -35.06 -17.95
C VAL A 23 -4.15 -34.55 -19.37
N SER A 24 -5.23 -34.43 -20.15
CA SER A 24 -5.19 -33.63 -21.37
C SER A 24 -4.75 -32.20 -20.94
N PRO A 25 -3.71 -31.61 -21.58
CA PRO A 25 -3.46 -30.20 -21.40
C PRO A 25 -4.71 -29.49 -21.89
N ALA A 26 -5.54 -29.01 -20.98
CA ALA A 26 -6.58 -28.06 -21.33
C ALA A 26 -5.84 -26.88 -21.97
N SER A 27 -6.00 -26.72 -23.28
CA SER A 27 -5.62 -25.50 -23.96
C SER A 27 -6.36 -24.40 -23.20
N THR A 28 -5.63 -23.64 -22.39
CA THR A 28 -6.19 -22.49 -21.68
C THR A 28 -6.55 -21.45 -22.74
N LEU A 29 -7.77 -21.56 -23.25
CA LEU A 29 -8.36 -20.52 -24.10
C LEU A 29 -8.32 -19.25 -23.27
N ALA A 30 -7.77 -18.18 -23.84
CA ALA A 30 -7.76 -16.89 -23.18
C ALA A 30 -9.20 -16.51 -22.79
N GLU A 31 -9.42 -16.19 -21.54
CA GLU A 31 -10.74 -15.85 -21.02
C GLU A 31 -11.10 -14.43 -21.46
N ALA A 32 -12.21 -14.29 -22.20
CA ALA A 32 -12.75 -13.01 -22.56
C ALA A 32 -13.36 -12.36 -21.31
N MET A 33 -12.81 -11.20 -20.89
CA MET A 33 -13.21 -10.51 -19.67
C MET A 33 -13.58 -9.06 -19.98
N ASP A 34 -14.74 -8.60 -19.49
CA ASP A 34 -15.10 -7.20 -19.56
C ASP A 34 -14.39 -6.37 -18.48
N PHE A 35 -14.36 -5.05 -18.66
CA PHE A 35 -13.67 -4.15 -17.74
C PHE A 35 -14.23 -4.21 -16.29
N ASN A 36 -15.54 -4.30 -16.14
CA ASN A 36 -16.16 -4.30 -14.81
C ASN A 36 -15.87 -5.62 -14.07
N ALA A 37 -15.88 -6.75 -14.79
CA ALA A 37 -15.46 -8.04 -14.23
C ALA A 37 -13.98 -8.03 -13.84
N ALA A 38 -13.11 -7.44 -14.67
CA ALA A 38 -11.69 -7.27 -14.36
C ALA A 38 -11.47 -6.40 -13.12
N LEU A 39 -12.22 -5.31 -12.97
CA LEU A 39 -12.17 -4.43 -11.81
C LEU A 39 -12.62 -5.14 -10.53
N ALA A 40 -13.73 -5.87 -10.60
CA ALA A 40 -14.25 -6.65 -9.47
C ALA A 40 -13.23 -7.72 -9.02
N GLN A 41 -12.68 -8.48 -9.96
CA GLN A 41 -11.69 -9.52 -9.67
C GLN A 41 -10.40 -8.93 -9.09
N MET A 42 -9.91 -7.83 -9.64
CA MET A 42 -8.73 -7.14 -9.10
C MET A 42 -8.97 -6.67 -7.67
N ASN A 43 -10.11 -6.05 -7.38
CA ASN A 43 -10.46 -5.56 -6.04
C ASN A 43 -10.58 -6.69 -5.01
N GLU A 44 -10.98 -7.89 -5.43
CA GLU A 44 -11.09 -9.07 -4.58
C GLU A 44 -9.73 -9.75 -4.35
N ARG A 45 -8.90 -9.86 -5.40
CA ARG A 45 -7.68 -10.70 -5.37
C ARG A 45 -6.38 -9.92 -5.21
N SER A 46 -6.39 -8.58 -5.23
CA SER A 46 -5.17 -7.78 -5.12
C SER A 46 -4.58 -7.82 -3.72
N ASP A 47 -3.32 -8.29 -3.62
CA ASP A 47 -2.56 -8.23 -2.36
C ASP A 47 -2.31 -6.80 -1.91
N GLN A 48 -2.13 -5.85 -2.84
CA GLN A 48 -1.94 -4.44 -2.51
C GLN A 48 -3.20 -3.87 -1.85
N ARG A 49 -4.38 -4.22 -2.37
CA ARG A 49 -5.66 -3.84 -1.76
C ARG A 49 -5.85 -4.48 -0.38
N ALA A 50 -5.52 -5.77 -0.26
CA ALA A 50 -5.58 -6.47 1.02
C ALA A 50 -4.62 -5.86 2.04
N ALA A 51 -3.38 -5.56 1.65
CA ALA A 51 -2.39 -4.93 2.52
C ALA A 51 -2.84 -3.55 3.01
N SER A 52 -3.42 -2.72 2.14
CA SER A 52 -3.95 -1.39 2.47
C SER A 52 -5.11 -1.49 3.48
N ARG A 53 -6.07 -2.41 3.27
CA ARG A 53 -7.16 -2.68 4.21
C ARG A 53 -6.65 -3.17 5.59
N HIS A 54 -5.62 -4.01 5.62
CA HIS A 54 -5.00 -4.43 6.87
C HIS A 54 -4.28 -3.27 7.58
N ALA A 55 -3.65 -2.36 6.85
CA ALA A 55 -3.05 -1.15 7.41
C ALA A 55 -4.11 -0.23 8.03
N LEU A 56 -5.22 0.00 7.34
CA LEU A 56 -6.39 0.73 7.86
C LEU A 56 -6.92 0.05 9.13
N ARG A 57 -7.20 -1.25 9.07
CA ARG A 57 -7.73 -1.99 10.22
C ARG A 57 -6.77 -1.97 11.42
N SER A 58 -5.46 -2.04 11.18
CA SER A 58 -4.44 -1.89 12.23
C SER A 58 -4.50 -0.52 12.91
N ALA A 59 -4.68 0.57 12.14
CA ALA A 59 -4.79 1.93 12.67
C ALA A 59 -6.10 2.11 13.47
N GLU A 60 -7.21 1.57 12.98
CA GLU A 60 -8.49 1.56 13.70
C GLU A 60 -8.42 0.81 15.03
N LEU A 61 -7.88 -0.42 15.03
CA LEU A 61 -7.71 -1.22 16.24
C LEU A 61 -6.79 -0.53 17.24
N ARG A 62 -5.76 0.18 16.77
CA ARG A 62 -4.89 0.98 17.64
C ARG A 62 -5.65 2.14 18.28
N ARG A 63 -6.52 2.82 17.53
CA ARG A 63 -7.42 3.86 18.06
C ARG A 63 -8.38 3.27 19.08
N GLU A 64 -9.05 2.16 18.75
CA GLU A 64 -9.98 1.46 19.66
C GLU A 64 -9.28 1.02 20.96
N ALA A 65 -8.10 0.42 20.85
CA ALA A 65 -7.31 -0.02 22.02
C ALA A 65 -6.95 1.11 23.00
N MET A 66 -6.87 2.34 22.49
CA MET A 66 -6.50 3.52 23.28
C MET A 66 -7.70 4.41 23.66
N GLU A 67 -8.92 4.01 23.36
CA GLU A 67 -10.12 4.76 23.80
C GLU A 67 -10.19 4.91 25.32
N GLY A 68 -9.76 3.88 26.06
CA GLY A 68 -9.65 3.90 27.52
C GLY A 68 -8.42 4.63 28.08
N LEU A 69 -7.60 5.27 27.25
CA LEU A 69 -6.41 5.98 27.70
C LEU A 69 -6.78 7.12 28.67
N GLY A 70 -6.16 7.16 29.85
CA GLY A 70 -6.54 8.05 30.95
C GLY A 70 -7.49 7.38 31.96
N GLY A 71 -7.93 6.16 31.72
CA GLY A 71 -8.66 5.33 32.70
C GLY A 71 -7.74 4.68 33.73
N PRO A 72 -8.33 4.03 34.77
CA PRO A 72 -7.56 3.32 35.80
C PRO A 72 -6.87 2.07 35.23
N SER A 73 -5.63 1.84 35.63
CA SER A 73 -4.89 0.62 35.34
C SER A 73 -4.64 -0.17 36.62
N VAL A 74 -4.73 -1.50 36.56
CA VAL A 74 -4.48 -2.40 37.71
C VAL A 74 -3.36 -3.36 37.33
N HIS A 75 -2.34 -3.43 38.17
CA HIS A 75 -1.17 -4.28 37.95
C HIS A 75 -0.99 -5.23 39.13
N LEU A 76 -0.75 -6.51 38.85
CA LEU A 76 -0.26 -7.48 39.78
C LEU A 76 1.26 -7.64 39.58
N SER A 77 2.03 -7.38 40.63
CA SER A 77 3.48 -7.54 40.59
C SER A 77 3.94 -8.55 41.66
N GLY A 78 4.88 -9.40 41.29
CA GLY A 78 5.54 -10.33 42.20
C GLY A 78 7.06 -10.12 42.14
N THR A 79 7.71 -9.97 43.30
CA THR A 79 9.16 -9.83 43.39
C THR A 79 9.71 -10.85 44.34
N GLY A 80 10.60 -11.70 43.88
CA GLY A 80 11.40 -12.60 44.71
C GLY A 80 12.86 -12.12 44.73
N TYR A 81 13.44 -11.97 45.90
CA TYR A 81 14.84 -11.62 46.03
C TYR A 81 15.48 -12.34 47.19
N ALA A 82 16.73 -12.70 47.04
CA ALA A 82 17.58 -13.19 48.07
C ALA A 82 18.67 -12.14 48.35
N TYR A 83 18.94 -11.87 49.59
CA TYR A 83 20.02 -10.97 49.94
C TYR A 83 20.89 -11.59 51.06
N SER A 84 22.17 -11.30 50.98
CA SER A 84 23.15 -11.59 52.00
C SER A 84 23.81 -10.27 52.38
N ALA A 85 23.55 -9.84 53.60
CA ALA A 85 24.14 -8.64 54.17
C ALA A 85 25.10 -9.04 55.31
N ASN A 86 26.37 -8.68 55.18
CA ASN A 86 27.40 -8.87 56.18
C ASN A 86 27.77 -7.49 56.73
N LEU A 87 27.41 -7.25 57.97
CA LEU A 87 27.82 -6.06 58.70
C LEU A 87 28.97 -6.47 59.67
N ASN A 88 30.16 -6.01 59.40
CA ASN A 88 31.32 -6.19 60.28
C ASN A 88 31.48 -4.92 61.12
N LEU A 89 31.18 -5.03 62.37
CA LEU A 89 31.47 -3.99 63.36
C LEU A 89 32.84 -4.29 63.99
N ASP A 90 33.79 -3.41 63.75
CA ASP A 90 35.09 -3.45 64.43
C ASP A 90 34.96 -2.83 65.81
N LEU A 91 35.12 -3.64 66.82
CA LEU A 91 34.98 -3.25 68.25
C LEU A 91 36.33 -2.94 68.89
N ASP A 92 37.44 -2.91 68.13
CA ASP A 92 38.79 -2.61 68.65
C ASP A 92 38.89 -1.27 69.40
N ALA A 93 38.11 -0.27 68.96
CA ALA A 93 38.05 1.04 69.59
C ALA A 93 37.33 0.99 70.92
N LEU A 94 36.28 0.14 71.05
CA LEU A 94 35.55 -0.08 72.29
C LEU A 94 36.36 -0.90 73.26
N GLN A 95 37.09 -1.93 72.86
CA GLN A 95 38.01 -2.70 73.69
C GLN A 95 39.16 -1.85 74.26
N ARG A 96 39.72 -0.96 73.39
CA ARG A 96 40.75 -0.03 73.86
C ARG A 96 40.22 0.96 74.91
N ALA A 97 38.99 1.40 74.79
CA ALA A 97 38.33 2.25 75.78
C ALA A 97 38.04 1.48 77.07
N GLU A 98 37.61 0.20 76.97
CA GLU A 98 37.38 -0.66 78.10
C GLU A 98 38.69 -0.98 78.86
N ALA A 99 39.75 -1.30 78.13
CA ALA A 99 41.08 -1.49 78.72
C ALA A 99 41.62 -0.20 79.38
N GLY A 100 41.35 0.97 78.81
CA GLY A 100 41.70 2.26 79.37
C GLY A 100 40.90 2.60 80.64
N LEU A 101 39.65 2.23 80.73
CA LEU A 101 38.77 2.41 81.87
C LEU A 101 39.15 1.43 83.02
N SER A 102 39.44 0.19 82.73
CA SER A 102 39.87 -0.82 83.68
C SER A 102 41.24 -0.49 84.32
N ALA A 103 42.13 0.18 83.56
CA ALA A 103 43.44 0.63 84.11
C ALA A 103 43.34 1.89 85.00
N GLN A 104 42.22 2.58 85.02
CA GLN A 104 42.01 3.81 85.80
C GLN A 104 41.19 3.58 87.12
N LEU A 105 40.66 2.40 87.37
CA LEU A 105 39.91 2.11 88.54
C LEU A 105 40.91 1.70 89.66
N PRO A 106 40.96 2.42 90.84
CA PRO A 106 41.82 2.06 91.93
C PRO A 106 41.31 0.76 92.53
N PRO A 107 42.23 -0.09 93.10
CA PRO A 107 41.90 -1.35 93.75
C PRO A 107 41.33 -1.06 95.16
N LEU A 108 40.06 -0.79 95.22
CA LEU A 108 39.34 -0.67 96.51
C LEU A 108 38.36 -1.84 96.64
N LEU A 109 38.73 -2.67 97.61
CA LEU A 109 37.94 -3.79 98.24
C LEU A 109 38.09 -5.17 97.51
N GLY A 110 38.95 -5.92 98.16
CA GLY A 110 38.87 -7.37 98.42
C GLY A 110 38.23 -8.30 97.38
N GLY A 111 39.07 -9.01 96.63
CA GLY A 111 38.83 -10.37 96.23
C GLY A 111 37.63 -10.66 95.37
N GLY A 112 37.89 -10.68 94.11
CA GLY A 112 36.97 -11.31 93.15
C GLY A 112 37.07 -10.71 91.75
N THR A 113 38.03 -11.15 90.95
CA THR A 113 38.07 -10.84 89.52
C THR A 113 36.91 -11.59 88.85
N SER A 114 35.76 -10.95 88.80
CA SER A 114 34.82 -11.35 87.76
C SER A 114 35.35 -10.75 86.47
N PRO A 115 35.80 -11.57 85.52
CA PRO A 115 36.19 -11.03 84.25
C PRO A 115 34.94 -10.44 83.58
N LEU A 116 34.97 -9.12 83.31
CA LEU A 116 34.00 -8.53 82.40
C LEU A 116 33.97 -9.41 81.13
N PRO A 117 32.81 -9.72 80.58
CA PRO A 117 32.75 -10.55 79.40
C PRO A 117 33.56 -9.86 78.33
N GLN A 118 34.62 -10.53 77.87
CA GLN A 118 35.42 -10.03 76.71
C GLN A 118 34.56 -9.88 75.53
N LEU A 119 34.38 -8.66 75.09
CA LEU A 119 33.73 -8.37 73.77
C LEU A 119 34.58 -8.96 72.66
N PRO A 120 34.03 -9.65 71.69
CA PRO A 120 34.78 -10.15 70.54
C PRO A 120 35.35 -8.98 69.70
N ASP A 121 36.57 -9.15 69.16
CA ASP A 121 37.30 -8.15 68.40
C ASP A 121 36.49 -7.65 67.20
N ARG A 122 35.60 -8.50 66.65
CA ARG A 122 34.69 -8.22 65.57
C ARG A 122 33.34 -8.84 65.84
N TYR A 123 32.31 -8.03 65.74
CA TYR A 123 30.93 -8.50 65.72
C TYR A 123 30.44 -8.57 64.32
N THR A 124 30.36 -9.78 63.72
CA THR A 124 29.84 -9.99 62.37
C THR A 124 28.37 -10.32 62.44
N LEU A 125 27.55 -9.40 62.01
CA LEU A 125 26.11 -9.64 61.83
C LEU A 125 25.90 -10.10 60.39
N GLN A 126 25.67 -11.39 60.19
CA GLN A 126 25.36 -11.94 58.89
C GLN A 126 23.85 -12.20 58.82
N ARG A 127 23.19 -11.57 57.87
CA ARG A 127 21.76 -11.76 57.64
C ARG A 127 21.50 -12.19 56.21
N ASN A 128 21.21 -13.47 56.05
CA ASN A 128 20.78 -14.05 54.77
C ASN A 128 19.26 -14.24 54.84
N ASN A 129 18.55 -13.74 53.84
CA ASN A 129 17.11 -13.95 53.77
C ASN A 129 16.64 -14.01 52.31
N THR A 130 15.64 -14.84 52.08
CA THR A 130 14.91 -14.91 50.81
C THR A 130 13.51 -14.41 51.08
N LYS A 131 13.07 -13.42 50.33
CA LYS A 131 11.72 -12.86 50.44
C LYS A 131 11.03 -12.91 49.08
N ALA A 132 9.77 -13.31 49.07
CA ALA A 132 8.87 -13.16 47.97
C ALA A 132 7.72 -12.25 48.42
N THR A 133 7.42 -11.27 47.61
CA THR A 133 6.31 -10.34 47.86
C THR A 133 5.47 -10.23 46.60
N ALA A 134 4.16 -10.23 46.73
CA ALA A 134 3.23 -9.91 45.65
C ALA A 134 2.41 -8.68 46.08
N SER A 135 2.10 -7.82 45.10
CA SER A 135 1.25 -6.65 45.34
C SER A 135 0.33 -6.38 44.18
N VAL A 136 -0.88 -5.95 44.48
CA VAL A 136 -1.81 -5.38 43.50
C VAL A 136 -1.72 -3.86 43.63
N ALA A 137 -1.44 -3.19 42.52
CA ALA A 137 -1.40 -1.73 42.46
C ALA A 137 -2.38 -1.23 41.41
N ALA A 138 -3.13 -0.18 41.74
CA ALA A 138 -4.00 0.55 40.81
C ALA A 138 -3.48 1.97 40.66
N VAL A 139 -3.44 2.46 39.44
CA VAL A 139 -3.07 3.85 39.12
C VAL A 139 -4.14 4.41 38.19
N TRP A 140 -4.64 5.58 38.53
CA TRP A 140 -5.62 6.30 37.73
C TRP A 140 -5.13 7.74 37.49
N PRO A 141 -4.77 8.09 36.23
CA PRO A 141 -4.44 9.45 35.88
C PRO A 141 -5.73 10.28 35.77
N ILE A 142 -6.15 10.93 36.85
CA ILE A 142 -7.37 11.75 36.91
C ILE A 142 -7.25 12.94 35.97
N TYR A 143 -6.08 13.57 35.92
CA TYR A 143 -5.78 14.70 35.07
C TYR A 143 -4.29 14.69 34.69
N VAL A 144 -4.02 14.71 33.39
CA VAL A 144 -2.66 14.71 32.82
C VAL A 144 -2.43 15.89 31.89
N GLY A 145 -3.03 17.03 32.19
CA GLY A 145 -2.86 18.26 31.43
C GLY A 145 -3.52 18.27 30.04
N GLY A 146 -4.30 17.25 29.69
CA GLY A 146 -4.86 17.06 28.32
C GLY A 146 -4.06 16.08 27.45
N ALA A 147 -3.01 15.43 28.01
CA ALA A 147 -2.17 14.51 27.23
C ALA A 147 -2.93 13.27 26.73
N SER A 148 -3.89 12.75 27.50
CA SER A 148 -4.71 11.61 27.10
C SER A 148 -5.62 11.95 25.92
N GLU A 149 -6.23 13.13 25.94
CA GLU A 149 -7.08 13.66 24.88
C GLU A 149 -6.27 13.89 23.59
N ALA A 150 -5.10 14.51 23.72
CA ALA A 150 -4.18 14.73 22.60
C ALA A 150 -3.69 13.40 21.99
N ALA A 151 -3.35 12.42 22.82
CA ALA A 151 -2.95 11.10 22.34
C ALA A 151 -4.08 10.37 21.61
N ARG A 152 -5.32 10.39 22.14
CA ARG A 152 -6.50 9.84 21.45
C ARG A 152 -6.80 10.58 20.14
N GLY A 153 -6.71 11.91 20.14
CA GLY A 153 -6.85 12.73 18.94
C GLY A 153 -5.81 12.41 17.88
N LEU A 154 -4.54 12.20 18.28
CA LEU A 154 -3.44 11.79 17.40
C LEU A 154 -3.75 10.44 16.72
N LEU A 155 -4.16 9.44 17.50
CA LEU A 155 -4.50 8.11 16.97
C LEU A 155 -5.73 8.17 16.06
N GLY A 156 -6.72 9.00 16.38
CA GLY A 156 -7.86 9.27 15.51
C GLY A 156 -7.47 9.91 14.18
N ALA A 157 -6.51 10.83 14.21
CA ALA A 157 -5.96 11.44 12.99
C ALA A 157 -5.12 10.44 12.16
N GLN A 158 -4.34 9.56 12.82
CA GLN A 158 -3.62 8.48 12.14
C GLN A 158 -4.56 7.47 11.48
N ALA A 159 -5.69 7.14 12.08
CA ALA A 159 -6.70 6.28 11.47
C ALA A 159 -7.31 6.93 10.23
N ARG A 160 -7.59 8.26 10.27
CA ARG A 160 -8.05 9.00 9.08
C ARG A 160 -6.99 9.07 7.97
N GLU A 161 -5.71 9.22 8.32
CA GLU A 161 -4.63 9.13 7.34
C GLU A 161 -4.60 7.76 6.67
N ALA A 162 -4.69 6.67 7.43
CA ALA A 162 -4.73 5.31 6.90
C ALA A 162 -5.96 5.06 6.02
N GLN A 163 -7.10 5.67 6.33
CA GLN A 163 -8.31 5.63 5.49
C GLN A 163 -8.09 6.35 4.15
N ALA A 164 -7.48 7.52 4.18
CA ALA A 164 -7.14 8.26 2.95
C ALA A 164 -6.12 7.48 2.09
N ASP A 165 -5.14 6.81 2.71
CA ASP A 165 -4.18 5.94 2.01
C ASP A 165 -4.85 4.71 1.39
N ASP A 166 -5.86 4.13 2.04
CA ASP A 166 -6.64 3.02 1.48
C ASP A 166 -7.44 3.46 0.25
N LEU A 167 -8.11 4.60 0.30
CA LEU A 167 -8.81 5.19 -0.85
C LEU A 167 -7.85 5.56 -1.99
N GLN A 168 -6.68 6.11 -1.67
CA GLN A 168 -5.66 6.40 -2.67
C GLN A 168 -5.18 5.12 -3.37
N THR A 169 -4.94 4.05 -2.61
CA THR A 169 -4.55 2.75 -3.15
C THR A 169 -5.62 2.18 -4.09
N GLU A 170 -6.90 2.33 -3.76
CA GLU A 170 -8.01 1.93 -4.63
C GLU A 170 -8.03 2.70 -5.95
N ASN A 171 -7.86 4.02 -5.89
CA ASN A 171 -7.78 4.89 -7.07
C ASN A 171 -6.58 4.54 -7.96
N ASP A 172 -5.42 4.30 -7.36
CA ASP A 172 -4.20 3.93 -8.07
C ASP A 172 -4.35 2.57 -8.78
N LEU A 173 -4.92 1.59 -8.09
CA LEU A 173 -5.20 0.27 -8.68
C LEU A 173 -6.22 0.35 -9.81
N SER A 174 -7.28 1.13 -9.64
CA SER A 174 -8.28 1.36 -10.70
C SER A 174 -7.64 1.99 -11.94
N THR A 175 -6.82 3.02 -11.75
CA THR A 175 -6.08 3.67 -12.83
C THR A 175 -5.10 2.71 -13.52
N GLN A 176 -4.38 1.91 -12.75
CA GLN A 176 -3.48 0.88 -13.27
C GLN A 176 -4.24 -0.16 -14.09
N LEU A 177 -5.42 -0.59 -13.62
CA LEU A 177 -6.26 -1.51 -14.38
C LEU A 177 -6.69 -0.91 -15.71
N VAL A 178 -7.14 0.35 -15.73
CA VAL A 178 -7.50 1.03 -16.99
C VAL A 178 -6.31 1.03 -17.95
N GLN A 179 -5.11 1.35 -17.47
CA GLN A 179 -3.89 1.35 -18.28
C GLN A 179 -3.60 -0.03 -18.87
N ARG A 180 -3.67 -1.08 -18.07
CA ARG A 180 -3.36 -2.45 -18.50
C ARG A 180 -4.46 -3.01 -19.42
N TYR A 181 -5.72 -2.80 -19.06
CA TYR A 181 -6.86 -3.34 -19.79
C TYR A 181 -6.99 -2.72 -21.19
N PHE A 182 -7.03 -1.39 -21.26
CA PHE A 182 -7.15 -0.71 -22.55
C PHE A 182 -5.83 -0.66 -23.35
N GLY A 183 -4.69 -0.77 -22.65
CA GLY A 183 -3.42 -1.04 -23.30
C GLY A 183 -3.38 -2.41 -24.00
N ALA A 184 -3.92 -3.46 -23.37
CA ALA A 184 -4.06 -4.77 -23.99
C ALA A 184 -5.07 -4.74 -25.16
N GLN A 185 -6.17 -4.01 -25.00
CA GLN A 185 -7.14 -3.80 -26.09
C GLN A 185 -6.52 -3.10 -27.32
N LEU A 186 -5.70 -2.08 -27.07
CA LEU A 186 -4.97 -1.40 -28.15
C LEU A 186 -3.98 -2.34 -28.84
N ALA A 187 -3.21 -3.12 -28.08
CA ALA A 187 -2.22 -4.05 -28.62
C ALA A 187 -2.89 -5.15 -29.46
N GLU A 188 -4.01 -5.72 -29.01
CA GLU A 188 -4.78 -6.70 -29.78
C GLU A 188 -5.34 -6.09 -31.05
N ARG A 189 -5.83 -4.84 -31.00
CA ARG A 189 -6.29 -4.12 -32.18
C ARG A 189 -5.18 -3.90 -33.20
N ALA A 190 -3.99 -3.48 -32.75
CA ALA A 190 -2.82 -3.30 -33.61
C ALA A 190 -2.39 -4.63 -34.24
N ALA A 191 -2.35 -5.71 -33.46
CA ALA A 191 -2.04 -7.05 -33.96
C ALA A 191 -3.02 -7.50 -35.04
N ALA A 192 -4.31 -7.27 -34.85
CA ALA A 192 -5.34 -7.59 -35.82
C ALA A 192 -5.17 -6.81 -37.14
N LEU A 193 -4.88 -5.49 -37.04
CA LEU A 193 -4.64 -4.63 -38.22
C LEU A 193 -3.38 -5.06 -39.00
N HIS A 194 -2.26 -5.32 -38.32
CA HIS A 194 -1.03 -5.80 -38.95
C HIS A 194 -1.19 -7.21 -39.53
N ALA A 195 -1.92 -8.10 -38.86
CA ALA A 195 -2.23 -9.43 -39.40
C ALA A 195 -3.10 -9.35 -40.68
N GLN A 196 -4.05 -8.43 -40.71
CA GLN A 196 -4.86 -8.18 -41.93
C GLN A 196 -3.99 -7.63 -43.05
N ALA A 197 -3.15 -6.63 -42.77
CA ALA A 197 -2.21 -6.08 -43.74
C ALA A 197 -1.28 -7.16 -44.30
N LEU A 198 -0.74 -8.03 -43.45
CA LEU A 198 0.11 -9.15 -43.88
C LEU A 198 -0.64 -10.10 -44.84
N ARG A 199 -1.89 -10.44 -44.55
CA ARG A 199 -2.70 -11.30 -45.46
C ARG A 199 -2.85 -10.64 -46.81
N THR A 200 -3.27 -9.36 -46.85
CA THR A 200 -3.48 -8.60 -48.10
C THR A 200 -2.17 -8.45 -48.90
N ILE A 201 -1.05 -8.10 -48.21
CA ILE A 201 0.25 -7.96 -48.89
C ILE A 201 0.77 -9.31 -49.42
N THR A 202 0.47 -10.43 -48.72
CA THR A 202 0.82 -11.79 -49.22
C THR A 202 0.08 -12.12 -50.48
N GLU A 203 -1.20 -11.74 -50.59
CA GLU A 203 -1.98 -11.92 -51.84
C GLU A 203 -1.41 -11.08 -52.96
N HIS A 204 -1.01 -9.82 -52.71
CA HIS A 204 -0.39 -8.94 -53.67
C HIS A 204 0.98 -9.42 -54.13
N ASP A 205 1.81 -9.94 -53.23
CA ASP A 205 3.10 -10.57 -53.56
C ASP A 205 2.92 -11.77 -54.49
N SER A 206 1.91 -12.62 -54.21
CA SER A 206 1.57 -13.74 -55.11
C SER A 206 1.08 -13.27 -56.46
N ALA A 207 0.28 -12.21 -56.53
CA ALA A 207 -0.16 -11.62 -57.79
C ALA A 207 1.02 -11.02 -58.57
N ALA A 208 1.94 -10.30 -57.90
CA ALA A 208 3.15 -9.75 -58.51
C ALA A 208 4.04 -10.85 -59.10
N GLN A 209 4.16 -12.02 -58.44
CA GLN A 209 4.90 -13.14 -59.00
C GLN A 209 4.28 -13.62 -60.31
N LYS A 210 2.96 -13.80 -60.37
CA LYS A 210 2.26 -14.22 -61.59
C LYS A 210 2.41 -13.21 -62.72
N MET A 211 2.38 -11.90 -62.38
CA MET A 211 2.59 -10.83 -63.38
C MET A 211 4.01 -10.81 -63.91
N LEU A 212 5.01 -11.10 -63.10
CA LEU A 212 6.40 -11.25 -63.54
C LEU A 212 6.54 -12.44 -64.49
N ASP A 213 5.96 -13.60 -64.11
CA ASP A 213 6.02 -14.82 -64.92
C ASP A 213 5.31 -14.64 -66.28
N ALA A 214 4.28 -13.78 -66.34
CA ALA A 214 3.58 -13.37 -67.55
C ALA A 214 4.30 -12.23 -68.31
N GLY A 215 5.40 -11.69 -67.81
CA GLY A 215 6.14 -10.59 -68.43
C GLY A 215 5.45 -9.22 -68.35
N VAL A 216 4.46 -9.06 -67.46
CA VAL A 216 3.67 -7.81 -67.32
C VAL A 216 4.39 -6.78 -66.46
N ILE A 217 5.18 -7.21 -65.47
CA ILE A 217 5.93 -6.32 -64.58
C ILE A 217 7.43 -6.60 -64.61
N ALA A 218 8.22 -5.57 -64.23
CA ALA A 218 9.65 -5.69 -64.17
C ALA A 218 10.11 -6.46 -62.87
N ARG A 219 11.29 -7.10 -62.96
CA ARG A 219 11.89 -7.82 -61.82
C ARG A 219 12.06 -6.93 -60.57
N VAL A 220 12.33 -5.63 -60.76
CA VAL A 220 12.47 -4.67 -59.67
C VAL A 220 11.16 -4.53 -58.88
N GLU A 221 10.02 -4.43 -59.54
CA GLU A 221 8.69 -4.34 -58.89
C GLU A 221 8.38 -5.59 -58.09
N ARG A 222 8.72 -6.78 -58.62
CA ARG A 222 8.62 -8.04 -57.85
C ARG A 222 9.49 -8.07 -56.59
N LEU A 223 10.73 -7.56 -56.66
CA LEU A 223 11.62 -7.49 -55.53
C LEU A 223 11.11 -6.49 -54.47
N GLN A 224 10.52 -5.39 -54.90
CA GLN A 224 9.88 -4.42 -53.98
C GLN A 224 8.66 -5.03 -53.26
N ALA A 225 7.78 -5.74 -53.98
CA ALA A 225 6.65 -6.44 -53.40
C ALA A 225 7.10 -7.47 -52.34
N ARG A 226 8.18 -8.23 -52.65
CA ARG A 226 8.76 -9.18 -51.70
C ARG A 226 9.36 -8.52 -50.46
N ALA A 227 10.04 -7.38 -50.65
CA ALA A 227 10.59 -6.62 -49.51
C ALA A 227 9.48 -6.11 -48.58
N ALA A 228 8.38 -5.61 -49.17
CA ALA A 228 7.20 -5.17 -48.40
C ALA A 228 6.53 -6.33 -47.68
N LEU A 229 6.47 -7.55 -48.27
CA LEU A 229 5.97 -8.74 -47.59
C LEU A 229 6.82 -9.11 -46.37
N GLU A 230 8.16 -9.10 -46.47
CA GLU A 230 9.03 -9.42 -45.34
C GLU A 230 8.92 -8.34 -44.26
N ASP A 231 8.71 -7.07 -44.59
CA ASP A 231 8.45 -6.00 -43.64
C ASP A 231 7.09 -6.19 -42.92
N ALA A 232 6.02 -6.49 -43.67
CA ALA A 232 4.72 -6.78 -43.09
C ALA A 232 4.73 -7.99 -42.17
N ARG A 233 5.53 -9.04 -42.48
CA ARG A 233 5.73 -10.20 -41.57
C ARG A 233 6.36 -9.80 -40.25
N ARG A 234 7.43 -8.99 -40.29
CA ARG A 234 8.10 -8.52 -39.09
C ARG A 234 7.16 -7.67 -38.24
N GLN A 235 6.39 -6.76 -38.85
CA GLN A 235 5.46 -5.89 -38.13
C GLN A 235 4.29 -6.67 -37.53
N ALA A 236 3.75 -7.65 -38.24
CA ALA A 236 2.66 -8.50 -37.73
C ALA A 236 3.15 -9.38 -36.56
N GLN A 237 4.38 -9.92 -36.64
CA GLN A 237 4.94 -10.68 -35.53
C GLN A 237 5.19 -9.80 -34.32
N ALA A 238 5.82 -8.64 -34.47
CA ALA A 238 6.08 -7.71 -33.36
C ALA A 238 4.78 -7.27 -32.69
N ALA A 239 3.74 -6.91 -33.48
CA ALA A 239 2.45 -6.53 -32.93
C ALA A 239 1.75 -7.69 -32.17
N ARG A 240 1.94 -8.94 -32.62
CA ARG A 240 1.43 -10.12 -31.92
C ARG A 240 2.16 -10.35 -30.59
N ASP A 241 3.49 -10.26 -30.59
CA ASP A 241 4.31 -10.40 -29.39
C ASP A 241 3.94 -9.31 -28.35
N ASP A 242 3.69 -8.08 -28.78
CA ASP A 242 3.22 -6.98 -27.93
C ASP A 242 1.82 -7.25 -27.35
N ALA A 243 0.90 -7.80 -28.15
CA ALA A 243 -0.43 -8.18 -27.69
C ALA A 243 -0.38 -9.31 -26.63
N ASP A 244 0.44 -10.34 -26.88
CA ASP A 244 0.63 -11.44 -25.94
C ASP A 244 1.26 -10.96 -24.63
N LEU A 245 2.22 -10.05 -24.68
CA LEU A 245 2.82 -9.43 -23.49
C LEU A 245 1.77 -8.61 -22.72
N ALA A 246 0.96 -7.82 -23.41
CA ALA A 246 -0.07 -6.98 -22.79
C ALA A 246 -1.17 -7.84 -22.15
N ALA A 247 -1.61 -8.92 -22.80
CA ALA A 247 -2.56 -9.90 -22.24
C ALA A 247 -2.02 -10.56 -20.96
N ASN A 248 -0.75 -10.96 -20.97
CA ASN A 248 -0.09 -11.51 -19.77
C ASN A 248 0.04 -10.47 -18.65
N ALA A 249 0.34 -9.21 -18.98
CA ALA A 249 0.42 -8.13 -18.00
C ALA A 249 -0.96 -7.85 -17.37
N LEU A 250 -2.03 -7.88 -18.15
CA LEU A 250 -3.40 -7.76 -17.67
C LEU A 250 -3.76 -8.94 -16.75
N ALA A 251 -3.51 -10.18 -17.18
CA ALA A 251 -3.76 -11.39 -16.39
C ALA A 251 -3.09 -11.32 -15.00
N ARG A 252 -1.85 -10.86 -14.94
CA ARG A 252 -1.14 -10.63 -13.66
C ARG A 252 -1.78 -9.54 -12.80
N THR A 253 -2.30 -8.48 -13.42
CA THR A 253 -2.95 -7.38 -12.71
C THR A 253 -4.25 -7.85 -12.06
N VAL A 254 -5.06 -8.64 -12.77
CA VAL A 254 -6.34 -9.19 -12.26
C VAL A 254 -6.17 -10.52 -11.53
N ARG A 255 -4.94 -11.04 -11.40
CA ARG A 255 -4.66 -12.35 -10.80
C ARG A 255 -5.44 -13.50 -11.46
N ALA A 256 -5.49 -13.51 -12.78
CA ALA A 256 -6.02 -14.62 -13.56
C ALA A 256 -4.96 -15.70 -13.78
N ASP A 257 -5.39 -16.96 -13.84
CA ASP A 257 -4.50 -18.11 -14.05
C ASP A 257 -4.10 -18.31 -15.52
N ALA A 258 -4.82 -17.64 -16.44
CA ALA A 258 -4.61 -17.69 -17.88
C ALA A 258 -4.55 -16.27 -18.47
N PRO A 259 -3.98 -16.10 -19.70
CA PRO A 259 -4.03 -14.82 -20.41
C PRO A 259 -5.47 -14.32 -20.56
N VAL A 260 -5.70 -13.04 -20.29
CA VAL A 260 -7.02 -12.40 -20.35
C VAL A 260 -7.13 -11.62 -21.64
N GLN A 261 -8.20 -11.89 -22.40
CA GLN A 261 -8.57 -11.09 -23.57
C GLN A 261 -9.58 -10.01 -23.16
N PRO A 262 -9.25 -8.71 -23.33
CA PRO A 262 -10.18 -7.63 -23.00
C PRO A 262 -11.32 -7.62 -24.03
N SER A 263 -12.58 -7.67 -23.57
CA SER A 263 -13.77 -7.66 -24.42
C SER A 263 -14.43 -6.27 -24.54
N SER A 264 -14.18 -5.37 -23.58
CA SER A 264 -14.68 -3.99 -23.66
C SER A 264 -13.86 -3.19 -24.68
N PRO A 265 -14.49 -2.56 -25.68
CA PRO A 265 -13.79 -1.83 -26.74
C PRO A 265 -13.18 -0.52 -26.22
N LEU A 266 -12.17 0.00 -26.91
CA LEU A 266 -11.75 1.38 -26.77
C LEU A 266 -12.93 2.30 -27.10
N PHE A 267 -13.00 3.46 -26.44
CA PHE A 267 -14.13 4.36 -26.59
C PHE A 267 -13.71 5.84 -26.55
N VAL A 268 -14.53 6.69 -27.17
CA VAL A 268 -14.41 8.15 -27.12
C VAL A 268 -15.81 8.75 -27.04
N HIS A 269 -16.00 9.79 -26.23
CA HIS A 269 -17.26 10.55 -26.20
C HIS A 269 -17.27 11.60 -27.30
N HIS A 270 -18.39 11.72 -28.00
CA HIS A 270 -18.55 12.79 -28.97
C HIS A 270 -18.66 14.16 -28.29
N GLN A 271 -19.44 14.23 -27.23
CA GLN A 271 -19.58 15.43 -26.42
C GLN A 271 -18.38 15.68 -25.53
N PRO A 272 -18.01 16.94 -25.27
CA PRO A 272 -17.02 17.29 -24.26
C PRO A 272 -17.40 16.74 -22.89
N VAL A 273 -16.39 16.41 -22.08
CA VAL A 273 -16.61 16.10 -20.66
C VAL A 273 -17.14 17.33 -19.92
N GLN A 274 -17.62 17.14 -18.69
CA GLN A 274 -18.10 18.23 -17.84
C GLN A 274 -17.09 19.40 -17.77
N PRO A 275 -17.54 20.64 -17.53
CA PRO A 275 -16.66 21.79 -17.42
C PRO A 275 -15.58 21.60 -16.33
N LEU A 276 -14.41 22.20 -16.51
CA LEU A 276 -13.29 22.14 -15.57
C LEU A 276 -13.70 22.46 -14.12
N ALA A 277 -14.59 23.46 -13.92
CA ALA A 277 -15.08 23.84 -12.59
C ALA A 277 -15.78 22.70 -11.85
N TYR A 278 -16.47 21.79 -12.55
CA TYR A 278 -17.07 20.60 -11.95
C TYR A 278 -15.98 19.70 -11.34
N PHE A 279 -14.93 19.40 -12.09
CA PHE A 279 -13.84 18.53 -11.64
C PHE A 279 -13.00 19.15 -10.54
N LEU A 280 -12.74 20.47 -10.59
CA LEU A 280 -12.05 21.18 -9.51
C LEU A 280 -12.84 21.12 -8.19
N ASN A 281 -14.15 21.34 -8.25
CA ASN A 281 -15.00 21.22 -7.06
C ASN A 281 -15.05 19.78 -6.53
N ALA A 282 -15.17 18.80 -7.41
CA ALA A 282 -15.14 17.39 -7.02
C ALA A 282 -13.81 17.00 -6.35
N ALA A 283 -12.69 17.44 -6.90
CA ALA A 283 -11.37 17.18 -6.31
C ALA A 283 -11.24 17.76 -4.90
N LEU A 284 -11.72 18.99 -4.68
CA LEU A 284 -11.68 19.61 -3.35
C LEU A 284 -12.52 18.88 -2.31
N LEU A 285 -13.54 18.12 -2.74
CA LEU A 285 -14.46 17.39 -1.86
C LEU A 285 -14.07 15.91 -1.66
N HIS A 286 -13.44 15.28 -2.67
CA HIS A 286 -13.32 13.82 -2.72
C HIS A 286 -11.89 13.32 -2.91
N HIS A 287 -10.90 14.20 -3.12
CA HIS A 287 -9.52 13.74 -3.38
C HIS A 287 -8.87 13.22 -2.10
N PRO A 288 -8.50 11.92 -2.01
CA PRO A 288 -7.98 11.31 -0.79
C PRO A 288 -6.67 11.94 -0.30
N GLY A 289 -5.88 12.51 -1.19
CA GLY A 289 -4.67 13.25 -0.83
C GLY A 289 -4.95 14.50 0.03
N LEU A 290 -6.10 15.17 -0.13
CA LEU A 290 -6.49 16.30 0.73
C LEU A 290 -6.91 15.79 2.12
N ASP A 291 -7.65 14.70 2.20
CA ASP A 291 -8.01 14.07 3.47
C ASP A 291 -6.76 13.63 4.24
N LYS A 292 -5.77 13.08 3.54
CA LYS A 292 -4.48 12.70 4.12
C LYS A 292 -3.73 13.91 4.70
N VAL A 293 -3.66 15.02 3.96
CA VAL A 293 -2.97 16.23 4.43
C VAL A 293 -3.74 16.86 5.60
N ALA A 294 -5.06 16.89 5.57
CA ALA A 294 -5.90 17.34 6.68
C ALA A 294 -5.70 16.48 7.93
N ALA A 295 -5.59 15.16 7.77
CA ALA A 295 -5.27 14.23 8.87
C ALA A 295 -3.88 14.52 9.46
N LYS A 296 -2.87 14.77 8.62
CA LYS A 296 -1.51 15.16 9.06
C LYS A 296 -1.47 16.50 9.78
N LYS A 297 -2.26 17.48 9.33
CA LYS A 297 -2.42 18.75 10.06
C LYS A 297 -2.98 18.49 11.45
N THR A 298 -4.05 17.71 11.56
CA THR A 298 -4.62 17.33 12.86
C THR A 298 -3.61 16.60 13.75
N GLN A 299 -2.77 15.71 13.19
CA GLN A 299 -1.68 15.07 13.95
C GLN A 299 -0.70 16.09 14.53
N ALA A 300 -0.30 17.08 13.73
CA ALA A 300 0.59 18.16 14.20
C ALA A 300 -0.05 18.98 15.33
N GLU A 301 -1.34 19.31 15.21
CA GLU A 301 -2.13 20.00 16.24
C GLU A 301 -2.20 19.18 17.53
N GLN A 302 -2.45 17.88 17.45
CA GLN A 302 -2.50 16.99 18.62
C GLN A 302 -1.12 16.80 19.26
N LEU A 303 -0.05 16.75 18.48
CA LEU A 303 1.31 16.72 19.00
C LEU A 303 1.67 18.03 19.73
N HIS A 304 1.24 19.18 19.20
CA HIS A 304 1.39 20.46 19.89
C HIS A 304 0.61 20.48 21.21
N ALA A 305 -0.66 20.02 21.20
CA ALA A 305 -1.46 19.90 22.41
C ALA A 305 -0.82 18.97 23.46
N ALA A 306 -0.19 17.87 23.03
CA ALA A 306 0.56 16.98 23.90
C ALA A 306 1.80 17.66 24.52
N GLN A 307 2.51 18.51 23.78
CA GLN A 307 3.63 19.29 24.32
C GLN A 307 3.15 20.32 25.34
N GLU A 308 2.04 21.01 25.08
CA GLU A 308 1.42 21.93 26.04
C GLU A 308 0.93 21.23 27.31
N ALA A 309 0.45 19.99 27.20
CA ALA A 309 0.02 19.19 28.34
C ALA A 309 1.16 18.94 29.35
N LEU A 310 2.42 18.87 28.90
CA LEU A 310 3.59 18.69 29.77
C LEU A 310 3.88 19.90 30.67
N ARG A 311 3.32 21.08 30.35
CA ARG A 311 3.46 22.32 31.13
C ARG A 311 2.43 22.42 32.26
N ARG A 312 1.40 21.57 32.24
CA ARG A 312 0.28 21.58 33.18
C ARG A 312 0.51 20.61 34.32
N PRO A 313 -0.05 20.85 35.52
CA PRO A 313 0.01 19.91 36.63
C PRO A 313 -0.68 18.58 36.21
N GLN A 314 -0.16 17.49 36.77
CA GLN A 314 -0.71 16.14 36.59
C GLN A 314 -1.24 15.64 37.95
N VAL A 315 -2.43 15.07 37.95
CA VAL A 315 -3.08 14.52 39.16
C VAL A 315 -3.33 13.03 38.90
N LEU A 316 -2.71 12.20 39.77
CA LEU A 316 -2.87 10.75 39.70
C LEU A 316 -3.40 10.25 41.03
N ALA A 317 -4.45 9.42 40.99
CA ALA A 317 -4.82 8.59 42.13
C ALA A 317 -4.06 7.26 42.08
N PHE A 318 -3.66 6.76 43.22
CA PHE A 318 -3.01 5.46 43.31
C PHE A 318 -3.51 4.67 44.51
N GLY A 319 -3.46 3.35 44.42
CA GLY A 319 -3.71 2.43 45.49
C GLY A 319 -2.83 1.20 45.34
N GLN A 320 -2.30 0.70 46.46
CA GLN A 320 -1.52 -0.53 46.45
C GLN A 320 -1.88 -1.37 47.67
N ARG A 321 -2.00 -2.69 47.45
CA ARG A 321 -2.18 -3.68 48.52
C ARG A 321 -1.18 -4.80 48.33
N ARG A 322 -0.47 -5.16 49.41
CA ARG A 322 0.37 -6.37 49.43
C ARG A 322 -0.49 -7.62 49.60
N VAL A 323 -0.16 -8.65 48.86
CA VAL A 323 -0.79 -9.97 48.97
C VAL A 323 0.10 -10.82 49.89
N HIS A 324 -0.30 -10.96 51.15
CA HIS A 324 0.39 -11.79 52.10
C HIS A 324 -0.61 -12.37 53.15
N SER A 325 -0.21 -13.39 53.88
CA SER A 325 -1.01 -14.04 54.95
C SER A 325 -0.89 -13.28 56.27
N GLY A 326 -1.43 -12.08 56.37
CA GLY A 326 -1.39 -11.24 57.53
C GLY A 326 -2.44 -10.14 57.51
N PRO A 327 -2.44 -9.19 58.47
CA PRO A 327 -3.35 -8.05 58.42
C PRO A 327 -3.23 -7.29 57.10
N ALA A 328 -4.36 -6.78 56.59
CA ALA A 328 -4.38 -6.07 55.32
C ALA A 328 -3.47 -4.84 55.33
N ASP A 329 -2.49 -4.84 54.43
CA ASP A 329 -1.49 -3.79 54.30
C ASP A 329 -1.77 -3.07 52.96
N TRP A 330 -2.29 -1.85 53.01
CA TRP A 330 -2.66 -1.07 51.87
C TRP A 330 -2.28 0.41 52.04
N VAL A 331 -2.03 1.06 50.90
CA VAL A 331 -1.85 2.50 50.78
C VAL A 331 -2.67 3.01 49.62
N ALA A 332 -3.38 4.12 49.78
CA ALA A 332 -4.06 4.80 48.71
C ALA A 332 -3.91 6.31 48.89
N GLY A 333 -3.88 7.03 47.81
CA GLY A 333 -3.70 8.48 47.84
C GLY A 333 -3.85 9.14 46.48
N VAL A 334 -3.65 10.43 46.47
CA VAL A 334 -3.57 11.26 45.29
C VAL A 334 -2.20 11.93 45.28
N THR A 335 -1.55 11.89 44.11
CA THR A 335 -0.29 12.62 43.90
C THR A 335 -0.49 13.70 42.87
N VAL A 336 0.04 14.90 43.14
CA VAL A 336 0.08 15.99 42.18
C VAL A 336 1.54 16.20 41.78
N ARG A 337 1.81 16.18 40.51
CA ARG A 337 3.13 16.47 39.96
C ARG A 337 3.04 17.68 39.04
N TRP A 338 3.85 18.67 39.30
CA TRP A 338 4.00 19.84 38.44
C TRP A 338 5.48 20.21 38.34
N THR A 339 6.00 20.15 37.12
CA THR A 339 7.38 20.52 36.85
C THR A 339 7.46 22.03 36.69
N LEU A 340 7.92 22.72 37.73
CA LEU A 340 8.04 24.18 37.74
C LEU A 340 9.34 24.66 37.05
N TRP A 341 10.38 23.85 37.11
CA TRP A 341 11.67 24.12 36.52
C TRP A 341 12.37 22.82 36.13
N ASP A 342 12.97 22.76 34.97
CA ASP A 342 13.88 21.72 34.51
C ASP A 342 14.92 22.33 33.56
N ALA A 343 15.88 21.52 33.06
CA ALA A 343 16.91 21.97 32.12
C ALA A 343 16.42 22.14 30.67
N ILE A 344 15.12 21.87 30.39
CA ILE A 344 14.53 21.93 29.07
C ILE A 344 13.80 23.27 28.90
N ASP A 345 14.13 24.01 27.86
CA ASP A 345 13.34 25.20 27.47
C ASP A 345 12.00 24.75 26.87
N ARG A 346 11.00 24.65 27.71
CA ARG A 346 9.64 24.23 27.31
C ARG A 346 8.93 25.26 26.43
N ASN A 347 9.33 26.52 26.50
CA ASN A 347 8.76 27.55 25.63
C ASN A 347 9.28 27.38 24.19
N ALA A 348 10.60 27.18 24.05
CA ALA A 348 11.20 26.87 22.77
C ALA A 348 10.64 25.56 22.17
N LEU A 349 10.40 24.53 22.98
CA LEU A 349 9.81 23.29 22.54
C LEU A 349 8.35 23.46 22.05
N ALA A 350 7.55 24.24 22.80
CA ALA A 350 6.17 24.57 22.40
C ALA A 350 6.16 25.43 21.12
N ALA A 351 7.04 26.42 21.02
CA ALA A 351 7.18 27.21 19.79
C ALA A 351 7.58 26.34 18.60
N SER A 352 8.54 25.41 18.78
CA SER A 352 8.93 24.45 17.71
C SER A 352 7.76 23.57 17.26
N SER A 353 6.90 23.12 18.16
CA SER A 353 5.71 22.34 17.79
C SER A 353 4.64 23.17 17.09
N LEU A 354 4.51 24.46 17.43
CA LEU A 354 3.62 25.40 16.75
C LEU A 354 4.09 25.67 15.31
N GLU A 355 5.41 25.79 15.09
CA GLU A 355 5.97 25.91 13.73
C GLU A 355 5.67 24.66 12.88
N LYS A 356 5.60 23.47 13.47
CA LYS A 356 5.16 22.25 12.75
C LYS A 356 3.68 22.31 12.34
N VAL A 357 2.83 22.92 13.16
CA VAL A 357 1.42 23.17 12.78
C VAL A 357 1.37 24.14 11.61
N ALA A 358 2.10 25.26 11.69
CA ALA A 358 2.20 26.22 10.59
C ALA A 358 2.76 25.59 9.31
N GLN A 359 3.78 24.73 9.42
CA GLN A 359 4.28 23.93 8.29
C GLN A 359 3.19 23.05 7.67
N ALA A 360 2.40 22.35 8.49
CA ALA A 360 1.31 21.51 8.00
C ALA A 360 0.21 22.31 7.29
N GLU A 361 -0.10 23.52 7.78
CA GLU A 361 -1.04 24.44 7.12
C GLU A 361 -0.54 24.91 5.74
N ARG A 362 0.74 25.23 5.63
CA ARG A 362 1.33 25.57 4.33
C ARG A 362 1.36 24.40 3.38
N SER A 363 1.60 23.18 3.88
CA SER A 363 1.54 21.95 3.09
C SER A 363 0.13 21.65 2.58
N ASP A 364 -0.92 21.92 3.38
CA ASP A 364 -2.32 21.78 2.93
C ASP A 364 -2.63 22.77 1.80
N ALA A 365 -2.25 24.04 1.95
CA ALA A 365 -2.44 25.05 0.90
C ALA A 365 -1.71 24.68 -0.40
N GLN A 366 -0.48 24.18 -0.30
CA GLN A 366 0.28 23.71 -1.46
C GLN A 366 -0.39 22.50 -2.11
N ALA A 367 -0.80 21.49 -1.34
CA ALA A 367 -1.46 20.29 -1.87
C ALA A 367 -2.74 20.64 -2.64
N ARG A 368 -3.54 21.59 -2.15
CA ARG A 368 -4.73 22.09 -2.87
C ARG A 368 -4.37 22.70 -4.22
N SER A 369 -3.31 23.49 -4.27
CA SER A 369 -2.83 24.10 -5.53
C SER A 369 -2.32 23.03 -6.51
N ASP A 370 -1.54 22.07 -6.02
CA ASP A 370 -0.96 21.00 -6.87
C ASP A 370 -2.04 20.09 -7.42
N ILE A 371 -3.05 19.74 -6.62
CA ILE A 371 -4.19 18.93 -7.05
C ILE A 371 -5.04 19.70 -8.08
N ALA A 372 -5.28 20.99 -7.86
CA ALA A 372 -6.00 21.81 -8.84
C ALA A 372 -5.28 21.84 -10.19
N LEU A 373 -3.96 22.03 -10.19
CA LEU A 373 -3.14 21.99 -11.40
C LEU A 373 -3.16 20.60 -12.07
N LEU A 374 -3.13 19.51 -11.27
CA LEU A 374 -3.22 18.15 -11.78
C LEU A 374 -4.55 17.90 -12.47
N VAL A 375 -5.65 18.34 -11.87
CA VAL A 375 -7.01 18.24 -12.45
C VAL A 375 -7.10 19.03 -13.76
N GLU A 376 -6.60 20.27 -13.78
CA GLU A 376 -6.58 21.10 -14.98
C GLU A 376 -5.78 20.43 -16.11
N LYS A 377 -4.58 19.93 -15.82
CA LYS A 377 -3.75 19.17 -16.77
C LYS A 377 -4.49 17.96 -17.33
N ASN A 378 -5.11 17.14 -16.47
CA ASN A 378 -5.80 15.93 -16.90
C ASN A 378 -7.07 16.25 -17.69
N TRP A 379 -7.81 17.30 -17.31
CA TRP A 379 -8.97 17.79 -18.05
C TRP A 379 -8.55 18.25 -19.49
N LEU A 380 -7.50 19.05 -19.59
CA LEU A 380 -6.96 19.51 -20.88
C LEU A 380 -6.49 18.32 -21.72
N ALA A 381 -5.80 17.33 -21.13
CA ALA A 381 -5.34 16.14 -21.83
C ALA A 381 -6.52 15.32 -22.37
N THR A 382 -7.59 15.16 -21.59
CA THR A 382 -8.81 14.46 -22.02
C THR A 382 -9.46 15.15 -23.21
N GLU A 383 -9.67 16.47 -23.14
CA GLU A 383 -10.26 17.22 -24.24
C GLU A 383 -9.35 17.33 -25.47
N GLN A 384 -8.05 17.35 -25.27
CA GLN A 384 -7.07 17.31 -26.36
C GLN A 384 -7.13 15.97 -27.10
N ALA A 385 -7.09 14.85 -26.38
CA ALA A 385 -7.17 13.51 -26.98
C ALA A 385 -8.51 13.30 -27.71
N ARG A 386 -9.62 13.78 -27.12
CA ARG A 386 -10.93 13.75 -27.78
C ARG A 386 -10.92 14.48 -29.11
N ARG A 387 -10.49 15.75 -29.12
CA ARG A 387 -10.42 16.56 -30.33
C ARG A 387 -9.48 15.95 -31.37
N GLN A 388 -8.34 15.41 -30.97
CA GLN A 388 -7.39 14.75 -31.86
C GLN A 388 -7.99 13.52 -32.54
N TYR A 389 -8.74 12.69 -31.79
CA TYR A 389 -9.42 11.52 -32.34
C TYR A 389 -10.40 11.90 -33.44
N PHE A 390 -11.23 12.93 -33.25
CA PHE A 390 -12.17 13.39 -34.28
C PHE A 390 -11.48 14.11 -35.45
N ALA A 391 -10.37 14.81 -35.18
CA ALA A 391 -9.58 15.41 -36.26
C ALA A 391 -8.95 14.37 -37.21
N GLN A 392 -8.69 13.15 -36.71
CA GLN A 392 -8.16 12.04 -37.53
C GLN A 392 -9.24 11.34 -38.40
N GLN A 393 -10.52 11.67 -38.21
CA GLN A 393 -11.62 11.01 -38.95
C GLN A 393 -11.47 11.15 -40.46
N ALA A 394 -11.25 12.38 -40.93
CA ALA A 394 -11.08 12.63 -42.37
C ALA A 394 -9.84 11.92 -42.96
N SER A 395 -8.76 11.81 -42.20
CA SER A 395 -7.56 11.07 -42.63
C SER A 395 -7.81 9.57 -42.72
N ALA A 396 -8.61 9.00 -41.80
CA ALA A 396 -8.98 7.59 -41.84
C ALA A 396 -9.89 7.30 -43.07
N GLU A 397 -10.91 8.11 -43.27
CA GLU A 397 -11.79 8.00 -44.44
C GLU A 397 -11.03 8.13 -45.76
N LEU A 398 -10.08 9.09 -45.86
CA LEU A 398 -9.22 9.25 -47.01
C LEU A 398 -8.34 8.03 -47.25
N ALA A 399 -7.72 7.47 -46.19
CA ALA A 399 -6.87 6.29 -46.30
C ALA A 399 -7.66 5.05 -46.79
N ASP A 400 -8.87 4.87 -46.25
CA ASP A 400 -9.77 3.78 -46.67
C ASP A 400 -10.20 3.94 -48.14
N GLU A 401 -10.55 5.16 -48.59
CA GLU A 401 -10.96 5.43 -49.95
C GLU A 401 -9.78 5.31 -50.93
N VAL A 402 -8.59 5.79 -50.58
CA VAL A 402 -7.38 5.60 -51.42
C VAL A 402 -7.08 4.11 -51.61
N LEU A 403 -7.15 3.31 -50.56
CA LEU A 403 -6.97 1.86 -50.66
C LEU A 403 -8.01 1.24 -51.59
N ARG A 404 -9.29 1.60 -51.45
CA ARG A 404 -10.38 1.12 -52.33
C ARG A 404 -10.13 1.46 -53.80
N LEU A 405 -9.73 2.72 -54.07
CA LEU A 405 -9.44 3.19 -55.44
C LEU A 405 -8.21 2.47 -56.03
N ARG A 406 -7.14 2.25 -55.25
CA ARG A 406 -5.96 1.51 -55.70
C ARG A 406 -6.27 0.04 -56.01
N GLN A 407 -7.17 -0.58 -55.21
CA GLN A 407 -7.65 -1.95 -55.47
C GLN A 407 -8.45 -2.03 -56.78
N ALA A 408 -9.32 -1.04 -57.09
CA ALA A 408 -10.03 -0.96 -58.33
C ALA A 408 -9.09 -0.70 -59.50
N GLY A 409 -8.17 0.27 -59.37
CA GLY A 409 -7.20 0.63 -60.41
C GLY A 409 -6.25 -0.52 -60.75
N LEU A 410 -5.87 -1.39 -59.82
CA LEU A 410 -5.07 -2.58 -60.12
C LEU A 410 -5.83 -3.56 -61.01
N ARG A 411 -7.15 -3.74 -60.81
CA ARG A 411 -7.98 -4.60 -61.66
C ARG A 411 -8.14 -4.06 -63.10
N GLU A 412 -8.12 -2.74 -63.24
CA GLU A 412 -8.26 -2.02 -64.53
C GLU A 412 -6.91 -1.71 -65.18
N GLY A 413 -5.77 -2.06 -64.50
CA GLY A 413 -4.43 -1.81 -65.01
C GLY A 413 -3.96 -0.36 -64.89
N THR A 414 -4.64 0.48 -64.12
CA THR A 414 -4.32 1.92 -63.89
C THR A 414 -3.51 2.18 -62.61
N SER A 415 -3.33 1.17 -61.75
CA SER A 415 -2.48 1.21 -60.55
C SER A 415 -1.49 0.06 -60.55
N THR A 416 -0.32 0.27 -59.95
CA THR A 416 0.68 -0.77 -59.78
C THR A 416 0.46 -1.57 -58.48
N THR A 417 1.05 -2.76 -58.38
CA THR A 417 1.05 -3.54 -57.15
C THR A 417 1.69 -2.77 -55.97
N LEU A 418 2.72 -1.97 -56.29
CA LEU A 418 3.41 -1.16 -55.27
C LEU A 418 2.49 -0.05 -54.71
N ASP A 419 1.76 0.68 -55.61
CA ASP A 419 0.78 1.68 -55.18
C ASP A 419 -0.26 1.11 -54.22
N LEU A 420 -0.68 -0.14 -54.44
CA LEU A 420 -1.65 -0.81 -53.61
C LEU A 420 -1.05 -1.22 -52.26
N ILE A 421 0.19 -1.73 -52.25
CA ILE A 421 0.91 -2.05 -51.01
C ILE A 421 1.11 -0.80 -50.17
N ASP A 422 1.55 0.31 -50.77
CA ASP A 422 1.75 1.59 -50.08
C ASP A 422 0.44 2.12 -49.47
N ALA A 423 -0.67 2.01 -50.22
CA ALA A 423 -1.99 2.38 -49.70
C ALA A 423 -2.43 1.50 -48.53
N GLN A 424 -2.14 0.19 -48.56
CA GLN A 424 -2.44 -0.74 -47.46
C GLN A 424 -1.61 -0.42 -46.21
N VAL A 425 -0.30 -0.15 -46.35
CA VAL A 425 0.58 0.23 -45.27
C VAL A 425 0.11 1.54 -44.63
N ASN A 426 -0.21 2.54 -45.46
CA ASN A 426 -0.71 3.84 -44.98
C ASN A 426 -2.05 3.69 -44.23
N GLN A 427 -2.98 2.93 -44.75
CA GLN A 427 -4.28 2.65 -44.13
C GLN A 427 -4.09 1.99 -42.75
N THR A 428 -3.24 0.97 -42.68
CA THR A 428 -2.91 0.27 -41.42
C THR A 428 -2.30 1.25 -40.40
N LYS A 429 -1.37 2.11 -40.82
CA LYS A 429 -0.76 3.15 -40.02
C LYS A 429 -1.80 4.10 -39.43
N VAL A 430 -2.64 4.69 -40.26
CA VAL A 430 -3.67 5.65 -39.85
C VAL A 430 -4.67 5.02 -38.88
N GLN A 431 -5.11 3.79 -39.13
CA GLN A 431 -6.03 3.08 -38.24
C GLN A 431 -5.37 2.77 -36.86
N THR A 432 -4.09 2.40 -36.87
CA THR A 432 -3.34 2.17 -35.63
C THR A 432 -3.15 3.47 -34.84
N GLU A 433 -2.78 4.57 -35.49
CA GLU A 433 -2.65 5.89 -34.85
C GLU A 433 -3.98 6.37 -34.24
N ARG A 434 -5.09 6.12 -34.95
CA ARG A 434 -6.43 6.45 -34.45
C ARG A 434 -6.81 5.63 -33.19
N ALA A 435 -6.49 4.32 -33.20
CA ALA A 435 -6.68 3.47 -32.00
C ALA A 435 -5.80 3.92 -30.83
N GLN A 436 -4.56 4.34 -31.10
CA GLN A 436 -3.68 4.93 -30.08
C GLN A 436 -4.26 6.21 -29.48
N THR A 437 -4.84 7.08 -30.31
CA THR A 437 -5.48 8.31 -29.84
C THR A 437 -6.74 8.03 -29.03
N ALA A 438 -7.54 7.02 -29.38
CA ALA A 438 -8.67 6.57 -28.58
C ALA A 438 -8.20 6.02 -27.22
N ASN A 439 -7.13 5.24 -27.19
CA ASN A 439 -6.55 4.78 -25.93
C ASN A 439 -6.01 5.95 -25.09
N ALA A 440 -5.35 6.94 -25.72
CA ALA A 440 -4.89 8.14 -25.01
C ALA A 440 -6.05 8.91 -24.35
N TYR A 441 -7.21 8.98 -25.03
CA TYR A 441 -8.44 9.54 -24.45
C TYR A 441 -8.90 8.76 -23.21
N VAL A 442 -8.98 7.43 -23.29
CA VAL A 442 -9.41 6.56 -22.20
C VAL A 442 -8.46 6.71 -20.99
N GLN A 443 -7.14 6.75 -21.24
CA GLN A 443 -6.13 6.95 -20.20
C GLN A 443 -6.25 8.33 -19.54
N ALA A 444 -6.42 9.39 -20.35
CA ALA A 444 -6.58 10.75 -19.85
C ALA A 444 -7.86 10.90 -19.02
N LEU A 445 -8.97 10.31 -19.44
CA LEU A 445 -10.23 10.30 -18.70
C LEU A 445 -10.09 9.58 -17.35
N ALA A 446 -9.44 8.43 -17.33
CA ALA A 446 -9.18 7.71 -16.08
C ALA A 446 -8.30 8.54 -15.12
N ALA A 447 -7.25 9.18 -15.64
CA ALA A 447 -6.38 10.07 -14.86
C ALA A 447 -7.15 11.31 -14.34
N LEU A 448 -8.06 11.87 -15.13
CA LEU A 448 -8.93 12.97 -14.70
C LEU A 448 -9.83 12.54 -13.55
N LEU A 449 -10.53 11.43 -13.67
CA LEU A 449 -11.41 10.92 -12.63
C LEU A 449 -10.63 10.56 -11.36
N ALA A 450 -9.46 9.95 -11.49
CA ALA A 450 -8.59 9.63 -10.34
C ALA A 450 -8.12 10.91 -9.63
N SER A 451 -7.73 11.96 -10.39
CA SER A 451 -7.33 13.24 -9.80
C SER A 451 -8.46 14.02 -9.12
N CYS A 452 -9.70 13.56 -9.29
CA CYS A 452 -10.87 14.11 -8.61
C CYS A 452 -11.42 13.19 -7.49
N GLY A 453 -10.82 12.00 -7.27
CA GLY A 453 -11.38 10.99 -6.37
C GLY A 453 -12.66 10.32 -6.89
N LEU A 454 -12.87 10.32 -8.21
CA LEU A 454 -14.08 9.80 -8.88
C LEU A 454 -13.79 8.55 -9.72
N SER A 455 -12.75 7.78 -9.42
CA SER A 455 -12.34 6.60 -10.20
C SER A 455 -13.47 5.58 -10.36
N GLU A 456 -14.36 5.46 -9.40
CA GLU A 456 -15.53 4.57 -9.46
C GLU A 456 -16.50 4.91 -10.60
N GLN A 457 -16.53 6.17 -11.04
CA GLN A 457 -17.41 6.62 -12.12
C GLN A 457 -16.91 6.22 -13.50
N PHE A 458 -15.68 5.71 -13.64
CA PHE A 458 -15.10 5.35 -14.93
C PHE A 458 -15.97 4.36 -15.70
N GLY A 459 -16.52 3.33 -15.03
CA GLY A 459 -17.44 2.37 -15.65
C GLY A 459 -18.72 3.02 -16.20
N GLN A 460 -19.21 4.08 -15.58
CA GLN A 460 -20.37 4.84 -16.07
C GLN A 460 -20.04 5.64 -17.33
N TYR A 461 -18.89 6.33 -17.36
CA TYR A 461 -18.40 7.02 -18.55
C TYR A 461 -18.19 6.04 -19.71
N MET A 462 -17.60 4.87 -19.46
CA MET A 462 -17.43 3.82 -20.45
C MET A 462 -18.79 3.34 -21.01
N ALA A 463 -19.79 3.16 -20.17
CA ALA A 463 -21.12 2.72 -20.59
C ALA A 463 -21.87 3.77 -21.41
N GLN A 464 -21.66 5.06 -21.13
CA GLN A 464 -22.29 6.19 -21.81
C GLN A 464 -21.59 6.59 -23.10
N ALA A 465 -20.44 5.97 -23.41
CA ALA A 465 -19.68 6.31 -24.61
C ALA A 465 -20.44 5.94 -25.89
N ASP A 466 -20.56 6.91 -26.78
CA ASP A 466 -21.29 6.81 -28.04
C ASP A 466 -20.41 6.34 -29.22
N VAL A 467 -19.09 6.51 -29.13
CA VAL A 467 -18.13 6.03 -30.13
C VAL A 467 -17.32 4.86 -29.57
N LYS A 468 -17.49 3.68 -30.16
CA LYS A 468 -16.72 2.47 -29.83
C LYS A 468 -15.75 2.15 -30.95
N VAL A 469 -14.47 2.01 -30.64
CA VAL A 469 -13.41 1.69 -31.60
C VAL A 469 -13.20 0.18 -31.55
N GLN A 470 -13.70 -0.49 -32.58
CA GLN A 470 -13.63 -1.95 -32.76
C GLN A 470 -12.47 -2.35 -33.64
#